data_486b6e5d22d8e5f9e302235056517c65
#
_entry.id   486b6e5d22d8e5f9e302235056517c65
#
_cell.length_a   1.000
_cell.length_b   1.000
_cell.length_c   1.000
_cell.angle_alpha   90.00
_cell.angle_beta   90.00
_cell.angle_gamma   90.00
#
_symmetry.space_group_name_H-M   'P 1'
#
loop_
_entity.id
_entity.type
_entity.pdbx_description
1 polymer ?
#
loop_
_entity_poly.entity_id
_entity_poly.type
_entity_poly.pdbx_seq_one_letter_code
_entity_poly.pdbx_strand_id
1 'polypeptide(L)'
;MVTGPPASGKTSLARELAHELGLSWIGKDALKETLYDVLGSGEELEPRLEEAARRLLLTVAEQQLASGLSAIVESNFDRDADLAPLERLWSEHPTRVVQIHCGGEEAQLLERFAERAASAERHPGHEDRPEQVREDLERGRWDPLDLPAELIEVDLSEEPDVAALAARLRT
;
A
#
# COMPACT_ATOMS: atom_id res chain seq x y z
N MET A 1 -4.11 -7.61 2.58
CA MET A 1 -3.49 -6.30 2.36
C MET A 1 -2.18 -6.44 1.60
N VAL A 2 -1.81 -5.45 0.77
CA VAL A 2 -0.53 -5.42 0.05
C VAL A 2 0.27 -4.22 0.56
N THR A 3 1.49 -4.47 1.01
CA THR A 3 2.35 -3.48 1.68
C THR A 3 3.79 -3.56 1.15
N GLY A 4 4.62 -2.65 1.56
CA GLY A 4 6.03 -2.57 1.18
C GLY A 4 6.49 -1.15 0.86
N PRO A 5 7.79 -0.94 0.66
CA PRO A 5 8.36 0.37 0.40
C PRO A 5 7.88 1.01 -0.92
N PRO A 6 8.09 2.31 -1.08
CA PRO A 6 7.90 2.97 -2.37
C PRO A 6 8.67 2.28 -3.49
N ALA A 7 8.11 2.27 -4.70
CA ALA A 7 8.68 1.66 -5.91
C ALA A 7 8.90 0.12 -5.84
N SER A 8 8.39 -0.58 -4.82
CA SER A 8 8.47 -2.05 -4.74
C SER A 8 7.62 -2.81 -5.77
N GLY A 9 6.74 -2.13 -6.53
CA GLY A 9 5.83 -2.81 -7.47
C GLY A 9 4.50 -3.27 -6.84
N LYS A 10 4.28 -3.00 -5.56
CA LYS A 10 3.07 -3.41 -4.82
C LYS A 10 1.75 -3.03 -5.47
N THR A 11 1.67 -1.85 -6.10
CA THR A 11 0.44 -1.37 -6.75
C THR A 11 0.07 -2.22 -7.97
N SER A 12 1.05 -2.60 -8.79
CA SER A 12 0.84 -3.50 -9.93
C SER A 12 0.36 -4.86 -9.44
N LEU A 13 1.07 -5.46 -8.49
CA LEU A 13 0.69 -6.74 -7.90
C LEU A 13 -0.71 -6.69 -7.28
N ALA A 14 -1.04 -5.64 -6.52
CA ALA A 14 -2.35 -5.50 -5.89
C ALA A 14 -3.49 -5.43 -6.91
N ARG A 15 -3.30 -4.71 -8.03
CA ARG A 15 -4.29 -4.62 -9.11
C ARG A 15 -4.47 -5.95 -9.84
N GLU A 16 -3.39 -6.64 -10.14
CA GLU A 16 -3.43 -7.95 -10.80
C GLU A 16 -4.11 -9.01 -9.92
N LEU A 17 -3.76 -9.05 -8.61
CA LEU A 17 -4.45 -9.92 -7.65
C LEU A 17 -5.93 -9.59 -7.52
N ALA A 18 -6.30 -8.31 -7.49
CA ALA A 18 -7.69 -7.89 -7.43
C ALA A 18 -8.47 -8.37 -8.66
N HIS A 19 -7.89 -8.24 -9.85
CA HIS A 19 -8.47 -8.74 -11.09
C HIS A 19 -8.61 -10.27 -11.06
N GLU A 20 -7.56 -11.00 -10.70
CA GLU A 20 -7.52 -12.45 -10.66
C GLU A 20 -8.52 -13.04 -9.63
N LEU A 21 -8.69 -12.37 -8.50
CA LEU A 21 -9.59 -12.78 -7.42
C LEU A 21 -11.03 -12.25 -7.57
N GLY A 22 -11.27 -11.31 -8.48
CA GLY A 22 -12.56 -10.64 -8.62
C GLY A 22 -12.88 -9.76 -7.40
N LEU A 23 -11.88 -9.14 -6.78
CA LEU A 23 -12.01 -8.30 -5.60
C LEU A 23 -11.84 -6.80 -5.94
N SER A 24 -12.38 -5.94 -5.07
CA SER A 24 -12.07 -4.52 -5.12
C SER A 24 -10.62 -4.27 -4.69
N TRP A 25 -9.92 -3.42 -5.42
CA TRP A 25 -8.65 -2.83 -5.02
C TRP A 25 -8.86 -1.41 -4.51
N ILE A 26 -8.27 -1.11 -3.36
CA ILE A 26 -8.33 0.20 -2.70
C ILE A 26 -6.89 0.61 -2.40
N GLY A 27 -6.36 1.54 -3.19
CA GLY A 27 -4.98 2.04 -3.06
C GLY A 27 -4.95 3.43 -2.43
N LYS A 28 -4.14 3.61 -1.39
CA LYS A 28 -4.00 4.91 -0.70
C LYS A 28 -3.55 6.02 -1.66
N ASP A 29 -2.57 5.72 -2.51
CA ASP A 29 -2.02 6.71 -3.43
C ASP A 29 -3.06 7.18 -4.45
N ALA A 30 -3.91 6.29 -4.98
CA ALA A 30 -5.00 6.66 -5.87
C ALA A 30 -6.05 7.58 -5.19
N LEU A 31 -6.31 7.35 -3.91
CA LEU A 31 -7.18 8.22 -3.11
C LEU A 31 -6.52 9.60 -2.91
N LYS A 32 -5.23 9.64 -2.60
CA LYS A 32 -4.46 10.87 -2.41
C LYS A 32 -4.42 11.70 -3.70
N GLU A 33 -4.13 11.06 -4.84
CA GLU A 33 -4.13 11.69 -6.16
C GLU A 33 -5.49 12.32 -6.48
N THR A 34 -6.58 11.60 -6.25
CA THR A 34 -7.94 12.12 -6.43
C THR A 34 -8.22 13.35 -5.54
N LEU A 35 -7.79 13.29 -4.27
CA LEU A 35 -7.95 14.43 -3.36
C LEU A 35 -7.12 15.64 -3.83
N TYR A 36 -5.90 15.40 -4.29
CA TYR A 36 -5.03 16.43 -4.83
C TYR A 36 -5.65 17.14 -6.04
N ASP A 37 -6.19 16.37 -6.99
CA ASP A 37 -6.81 16.90 -8.21
C ASP A 37 -8.01 17.81 -7.93
N VAL A 38 -8.76 17.49 -6.88
CA VAL A 38 -9.97 18.25 -6.51
C VAL A 38 -9.66 19.46 -5.61
N LEU A 39 -8.74 19.28 -4.65
CA LEU A 39 -8.48 20.27 -3.60
C LEU A 39 -7.26 21.15 -3.90
N GLY A 40 -6.41 20.73 -4.84
CA GLY A 40 -5.16 21.39 -5.17
C GLY A 40 -4.00 20.97 -4.26
N SER A 41 -2.93 21.78 -4.28
CA SER A 41 -1.67 21.57 -3.56
C SER A 41 -1.31 22.74 -2.66
N GLY A 42 -0.38 22.52 -1.73
CA GLY A 42 0.21 23.53 -0.86
C GLY A 42 0.87 22.89 0.35
N GLU A 43 1.89 23.51 0.90
CA GLU A 43 2.66 22.98 2.04
C GLU A 43 1.79 22.61 3.25
N GLU A 44 0.76 23.40 3.54
CA GLU A 44 -0.19 23.12 4.62
C GLU A 44 -1.23 22.05 4.26
N LEU A 45 -1.49 21.87 2.95
CA LEU A 45 -2.50 20.92 2.47
C LEU A 45 -1.93 19.49 2.34
N GLU A 46 -0.67 19.36 1.97
CA GLU A 46 -0.03 18.06 1.71
C GLU A 46 -0.14 17.05 2.88
N PRO A 47 0.18 17.41 4.14
CA PRO A 47 -0.01 16.50 5.27
C PRO A 47 -1.48 16.13 5.50
N ARG A 48 -2.40 17.03 5.17
CA ARG A 48 -3.85 16.80 5.30
C ARG A 48 -4.38 15.89 4.22
N LEU A 49 -3.85 15.96 3.00
CA LEU A 49 -4.18 15.03 1.92
C LEU A 49 -3.70 13.62 2.24
N GLU A 50 -2.49 13.49 2.79
CA GLU A 50 -1.95 12.21 3.22
C GLU A 50 -2.82 11.55 4.31
N GLU A 51 -3.18 12.33 5.33
CA GLU A 51 -4.05 11.86 6.41
C GLU A 51 -5.47 11.54 5.92
N ALA A 52 -6.02 12.36 5.03
CA ALA A 52 -7.34 12.13 4.44
C ALA A 52 -7.36 10.85 3.60
N ALA A 53 -6.35 10.62 2.77
CA ALA A 53 -6.23 9.41 1.97
C ALA A 53 -6.13 8.14 2.86
N ARG A 54 -5.35 8.21 3.95
CA ARG A 54 -5.23 7.15 4.94
C ARG A 54 -6.58 6.83 5.59
N ARG A 55 -7.30 7.83 6.06
CA ARG A 55 -8.63 7.65 6.65
C ARG A 55 -9.64 7.11 5.66
N LEU A 56 -9.63 7.60 4.42
CA LEU A 56 -10.52 7.09 3.37
C LEU A 56 -10.24 5.63 3.07
N LEU A 57 -8.96 5.21 2.98
CA LEU A 57 -8.58 3.82 2.79
C LEU A 57 -9.24 2.93 3.85
N LEU A 58 -9.07 3.29 5.13
CA LEU A 58 -9.64 2.52 6.24
C LEU A 58 -11.16 2.55 6.25
N THR A 59 -11.78 3.71 6.00
CA THR A 59 -13.24 3.85 5.94
C THR A 59 -13.85 2.98 4.84
N VAL A 60 -13.25 2.96 3.65
CA VAL A 60 -13.75 2.12 2.54
C VAL A 60 -13.53 0.65 2.84
N ALA A 61 -12.38 0.28 3.42
CA ALA A 61 -12.12 -1.09 3.87
C ALA A 61 -13.15 -1.56 4.90
N GLU A 62 -13.44 -0.72 5.90
CA GLU A 62 -14.46 -0.99 6.92
C GLU A 62 -15.85 -1.24 6.29
N GLN A 63 -16.26 -0.40 5.35
CA GLN A 63 -17.55 -0.57 4.65
C GLN A 63 -17.62 -1.89 3.88
N GLN A 64 -16.51 -2.31 3.24
CA GLN A 64 -16.44 -3.62 2.57
C GLN A 64 -16.62 -4.76 3.59
N LEU A 65 -15.84 -4.73 4.68
CA LEU A 65 -15.89 -5.76 5.73
C LEU A 65 -17.27 -5.82 6.40
N ALA A 66 -17.84 -4.67 6.74
CA ALA A 66 -19.20 -4.58 7.31
C ALA A 66 -20.27 -5.16 6.39
N SER A 67 -20.04 -5.14 5.08
CA SER A 67 -20.92 -5.75 4.07
C SER A 67 -20.61 -7.23 3.82
N GLY A 68 -19.67 -7.83 4.54
CA GLY A 68 -19.23 -9.21 4.34
C GLY A 68 -18.42 -9.43 3.06
N LEU A 69 -17.84 -8.36 2.51
CA LEU A 69 -17.07 -8.41 1.27
C LEU A 69 -15.57 -8.40 1.56
N SER A 70 -14.84 -9.16 0.76
CA SER A 70 -13.37 -9.11 0.75
C SER A 70 -12.87 -7.98 -0.14
N ALA A 71 -11.73 -7.42 0.21
CA ALA A 71 -11.07 -6.39 -0.59
C ALA A 71 -9.54 -6.50 -0.50
N ILE A 72 -8.84 -5.95 -1.47
CA ILE A 72 -7.40 -5.72 -1.42
C ILE A 72 -7.16 -4.25 -1.07
N VAL A 73 -6.60 -4.00 0.09
CA VAL A 73 -6.12 -2.67 0.49
C VAL A 73 -4.62 -2.58 0.25
N GLU A 74 -4.17 -1.47 -0.31
CA GLU A 74 -2.76 -1.28 -0.69
C GLU A 74 -2.25 0.08 -0.21
N SER A 75 -1.12 0.04 0.49
CA SER A 75 -0.39 1.23 0.95
C SER A 75 1.05 0.86 1.33
N ASN A 76 1.87 1.88 1.54
CA ASN A 76 3.18 1.72 2.18
C ASN A 76 3.09 1.46 3.68
N PHE A 77 1.96 1.33 4.26
CA PHE A 77 1.67 1.23 5.69
C PHE A 77 2.89 1.49 6.61
N ASP A 78 2.70 2.45 7.48
CA ASP A 78 3.70 2.88 8.46
C ASP A 78 3.36 2.24 9.82
N ARG A 79 4.34 1.59 10.46
CA ARG A 79 4.13 0.90 11.73
C ARG A 79 3.52 1.82 12.80
N ASP A 80 4.07 3.03 12.93
CA ASP A 80 3.68 3.95 14.00
C ASP A 80 2.30 4.56 13.75
N ALA A 81 1.94 4.75 12.49
CA ALA A 81 0.72 5.43 12.11
C ALA A 81 -0.45 4.49 11.80
N ASP A 82 -0.19 3.29 11.27
CA ASP A 82 -1.23 2.44 10.70
C ASP A 82 -1.53 1.18 11.53
N LEU A 83 -0.59 0.71 12.39
CA LEU A 83 -0.77 -0.55 13.13
C LEU A 83 -2.05 -0.52 13.99
N ALA A 84 -2.16 0.44 14.90
CA ALA A 84 -3.30 0.52 15.81
C ALA A 84 -4.67 0.73 15.12
N PRO A 85 -4.78 1.59 14.07
CA PRO A 85 -6.01 1.67 13.26
C PRO A 85 -6.39 0.36 12.57
N LEU A 86 -5.40 -0.39 12.04
CA LEU A 86 -5.65 -1.68 11.40
C LEU A 86 -6.08 -2.75 12.41
N GLU A 87 -5.40 -2.87 13.55
CA GLU A 87 -5.78 -3.79 14.63
C GLU A 87 -7.22 -3.54 15.10
N ARG A 88 -7.58 -2.28 15.28
CA ARG A 88 -8.94 -1.89 15.62
C ARG A 88 -9.94 -2.34 14.56
N LEU A 89 -9.68 -2.05 13.27
CA LEU A 89 -10.54 -2.43 12.16
C LEU A 89 -10.83 -3.94 12.18
N TRP A 90 -9.81 -4.78 12.38
CA TRP A 90 -9.99 -6.24 12.39
C TRP A 90 -10.61 -6.77 13.68
N SER A 91 -10.43 -6.09 14.81
CA SER A 91 -11.11 -6.45 16.04
C SER A 91 -12.64 -6.20 15.96
N GLU A 92 -13.03 -5.13 15.28
CA GLU A 92 -14.42 -4.75 15.04
C GLU A 92 -15.07 -5.59 13.92
N HIS A 93 -14.27 -6.04 12.95
CA HIS A 93 -14.70 -6.86 11.81
C HIS A 93 -13.87 -8.13 11.69
N PRO A 94 -14.19 -9.20 12.44
CA PRO A 94 -13.45 -10.45 12.40
C PRO A 94 -13.38 -11.01 10.97
N THR A 95 -12.17 -11.09 10.44
CA THR A 95 -11.89 -11.53 9.07
C THR A 95 -10.54 -12.23 8.99
N ARG A 96 -10.33 -13.07 7.98
CA ARG A 96 -9.00 -13.56 7.65
C ARG A 96 -8.20 -12.43 7.01
N VAL A 97 -7.07 -12.10 7.61
CA VAL A 97 -6.15 -11.11 7.08
C VAL A 97 -4.91 -11.82 6.53
N VAL A 98 -4.53 -11.46 5.31
CA VAL A 98 -3.26 -11.84 4.71
C VAL A 98 -2.48 -10.59 4.40
N GLN A 99 -1.26 -10.48 4.91
CA GLN A 99 -0.31 -9.43 4.61
C GLN A 99 0.64 -9.91 3.52
N ILE A 100 0.56 -9.32 2.34
CA ILE A 100 1.53 -9.54 1.25
C ILE A 100 2.51 -8.38 1.31
N HIS A 101 3.73 -8.68 1.72
CA HIS A 101 4.80 -7.70 1.79
C HIS A 101 5.67 -7.78 0.53
N CYS A 102 5.64 -6.70 -0.24
CA CYS A 102 6.42 -6.56 -1.46
C CYS A 102 7.76 -5.93 -1.14
N GLY A 103 8.82 -6.67 -1.37
CA GLY A 103 10.20 -6.24 -1.16
C GLY A 103 11.05 -6.33 -2.43
N GLY A 104 12.34 -6.22 -2.24
CA GLY A 104 13.38 -6.35 -3.26
C GLY A 104 14.71 -5.81 -2.75
N GLU A 105 15.74 -5.91 -3.54
CA GLU A 105 17.06 -5.37 -3.19
C GLU A 105 16.97 -3.84 -3.02
N GLU A 106 17.51 -3.31 -1.92
CA GLU A 106 17.44 -1.88 -1.58
C GLU A 106 17.98 -0.98 -2.70
N ALA A 107 19.11 -1.34 -3.30
CA ALA A 107 19.69 -0.59 -4.41
C ALA A 107 18.73 -0.47 -5.60
N GLN A 108 18.03 -1.54 -5.95
CA GLN A 108 17.05 -1.55 -7.03
C GLN A 108 15.79 -0.74 -6.67
N LEU A 109 15.35 -0.80 -5.43
CA LEU A 109 14.21 -0.01 -4.95
C LEU A 109 14.51 1.49 -5.05
N LEU A 110 15.70 1.91 -4.63
CA LEU A 110 16.14 3.31 -4.71
C LEU A 110 16.31 3.78 -6.16
N GLU A 111 16.85 2.96 -7.03
CA GLU A 111 16.97 3.25 -8.47
C GLU A 111 15.59 3.44 -9.11
N ARG A 112 14.69 2.47 -8.96
CA ARG A 112 13.31 2.55 -9.46
C ARG A 112 12.55 3.76 -8.88
N PHE A 113 12.79 4.09 -7.61
CA PHE A 113 12.19 5.26 -6.99
C PHE A 113 12.68 6.55 -7.64
N ALA A 114 14.01 6.68 -7.85
CA ALA A 114 14.60 7.86 -8.50
C ALA A 114 14.12 8.02 -9.95
N GLU A 115 14.06 6.92 -10.71
CA GLU A 115 13.53 6.93 -12.08
C GLU A 115 12.06 7.38 -12.12
N ARG A 116 11.23 6.85 -11.20
CA ARG A 116 9.83 7.24 -11.08
C ARG A 116 9.67 8.71 -10.70
N ALA A 117 10.48 9.20 -9.77
CA ALA A 117 10.46 10.60 -9.33
C ALA A 117 10.83 11.57 -10.48
N ALA A 118 11.71 11.15 -11.38
CA ALA A 118 12.11 11.91 -12.56
C ALA A 118 11.13 11.78 -13.76
N SER A 119 10.15 10.87 -13.68
CA SER A 119 9.20 10.62 -14.76
C SER A 119 8.19 11.77 -14.90
N ALA A 120 7.95 12.20 -16.14
CA ALA A 120 6.90 13.16 -16.45
C ALA A 120 5.47 12.62 -16.21
N GLU A 121 5.33 11.30 -16.05
CA GLU A 121 4.05 10.65 -15.74
C GLU A 121 3.76 10.61 -14.23
N ARG A 122 4.75 11.02 -13.41
CA ARG A 122 4.57 11.05 -11.95
C ARG A 122 3.53 12.08 -11.56
N HIS A 123 2.51 11.64 -10.83
CA HIS A 123 1.45 12.52 -10.37
C HIS A 123 2.01 13.60 -9.43
N PRO A 124 1.67 14.89 -9.64
CA PRO A 124 2.23 16.00 -8.87
C PRO A 124 1.84 15.99 -7.37
N GLY A 125 0.85 15.20 -6.98
CA GLY A 125 0.47 14.98 -5.58
C GLY A 125 1.46 14.14 -4.77
N HIS A 126 2.63 13.79 -5.34
CA HIS A 126 3.68 13.05 -4.63
C HIS A 126 4.94 13.90 -4.52
N GLU A 127 5.35 14.19 -3.30
CA GLU A 127 6.64 14.77 -2.99
C GLU A 127 7.70 13.67 -2.85
N ASP A 128 8.30 13.28 -3.97
CA ASP A 128 9.31 12.23 -3.96
C ASP A 128 10.66 12.80 -3.48
N ARG A 129 11.15 12.31 -2.32
CA ARG A 129 12.42 12.69 -1.69
C ARG A 129 13.31 11.47 -1.54
N PRO A 130 14.21 11.19 -2.52
CA PRO A 130 15.01 9.96 -2.52
C PRO A 130 15.89 9.74 -1.27
N GLU A 131 16.45 10.81 -0.72
CA GLU A 131 17.27 10.74 0.50
C GLU A 131 16.43 10.30 1.71
N GLN A 132 15.22 10.84 1.83
CA GLN A 132 14.30 10.46 2.90
C GLN A 132 13.86 9.00 2.77
N VAL A 133 13.60 8.54 1.53
CA VAL A 133 13.22 7.13 1.29
C VAL A 133 14.35 6.18 1.68
N ARG A 134 15.62 6.54 1.42
CA ARG A 134 16.77 5.75 1.86
C ARG A 134 16.83 5.64 3.39
N GLU A 135 16.76 6.76 4.11
CA GLU A 135 16.76 6.77 5.56
C GLU A 135 15.59 5.96 6.16
N ASP A 136 14.42 6.04 5.56
CA ASP A 136 13.24 5.33 6.01
C ASP A 136 13.35 3.81 5.76
N LEU A 137 13.98 3.38 4.65
CA LEU A 137 14.32 1.97 4.39
C LEU A 137 15.31 1.44 5.45
N GLU A 138 16.41 2.16 5.69
CA GLU A 138 17.40 1.79 6.70
C GLU A 138 16.82 1.67 8.12
N ARG A 139 15.77 2.43 8.42
CA ARG A 139 15.04 2.37 9.71
C ARG A 139 13.97 1.29 9.76
N GLY A 140 13.74 0.57 8.67
CA GLY A 140 12.69 -0.44 8.57
C GLY A 140 11.27 0.13 8.65
N ARG A 141 11.06 1.38 8.21
CA ARG A 141 9.75 2.05 8.30
C ARG A 141 8.64 1.28 7.63
N TRP A 142 8.96 0.60 6.54
CA TRP A 142 8.01 -0.18 5.74
C TRP A 142 8.21 -1.69 5.86
N ASP A 143 8.90 -2.15 6.90
CA ASP A 143 8.97 -3.57 7.23
C ASP A 143 7.56 -4.14 7.45
N PRO A 144 7.38 -5.46 7.31
CA PRO A 144 6.11 -6.09 7.61
C PRO A 144 5.56 -5.65 8.98
N LEU A 145 4.28 -5.33 9.02
CA LEU A 145 3.62 -4.98 10.27
C LEU A 145 3.49 -6.23 11.15
N ASP A 146 3.70 -6.07 12.44
CA ASP A 146 3.50 -7.15 13.43
C ASP A 146 2.00 -7.31 13.73
N LEU A 147 1.33 -8.03 12.86
CA LEU A 147 -0.11 -8.23 12.85
C LEU A 147 -0.45 -9.71 13.05
N PRO A 148 -1.58 -10.04 13.68
CA PRO A 148 -2.07 -11.41 13.75
C PRO A 148 -2.63 -11.87 12.38
N ALA A 149 -1.78 -11.87 11.37
CA ALA A 149 -2.11 -12.12 9.98
C ALA A 149 -1.12 -13.12 9.36
N GLU A 150 -1.56 -13.83 8.34
CA GLU A 150 -0.64 -14.60 7.50
C GLU A 150 0.27 -13.64 6.75
N LEU A 151 1.59 -13.75 6.90
CA LEU A 151 2.57 -12.99 6.13
C LEU A 151 3.02 -13.78 4.91
N ILE A 152 2.97 -13.14 3.75
CA ILE A 152 3.55 -13.62 2.50
C ILE A 152 4.53 -12.57 2.02
N GLU A 153 5.81 -12.91 1.99
CA GLU A 153 6.85 -12.04 1.43
C GLU A 153 7.00 -12.33 -0.06
N VAL A 154 7.02 -11.27 -0.87
CA VAL A 154 7.15 -11.36 -2.33
C VAL A 154 8.31 -10.47 -2.75
N ASP A 155 9.34 -11.07 -3.30
CA ASP A 155 10.43 -10.35 -3.95
C ASP A 155 10.00 -9.97 -5.37
N LEU A 156 9.90 -8.66 -5.62
CA LEU A 156 9.52 -8.12 -6.93
C LEU A 156 10.74 -7.67 -7.75
N SER A 157 11.93 -8.20 -7.46
CA SER A 157 13.06 -8.17 -8.39
C SER A 157 12.81 -9.05 -9.62
N GLU A 158 11.97 -10.08 -9.46
CA GLU A 158 11.46 -10.94 -10.52
C GLU A 158 9.95 -10.79 -10.68
N GLU A 159 9.42 -11.24 -11.83
CA GLU A 159 7.98 -11.21 -12.09
C GLU A 159 7.26 -12.24 -11.20
N PRO A 160 6.29 -11.82 -10.35
CA PRO A 160 5.62 -12.73 -9.44
C PRO A 160 4.63 -13.65 -10.15
N ASP A 161 4.50 -14.90 -9.71
CA ASP A 161 3.42 -15.79 -10.14
C ASP A 161 2.11 -15.38 -9.43
N VAL A 162 1.39 -14.45 -10.06
CA VAL A 162 0.12 -13.91 -9.54
C VAL A 162 -0.94 -15.00 -9.44
N ALA A 163 -0.97 -15.97 -10.36
CA ALA A 163 -1.94 -17.06 -10.34
C ALA A 163 -1.71 -18.00 -9.15
N ALA A 164 -0.46 -18.33 -8.85
CA ALA A 164 -0.11 -19.12 -7.66
C ALA A 164 -0.45 -18.37 -6.36
N LEU A 165 -0.15 -17.07 -6.29
CA LEU A 165 -0.54 -16.23 -5.14
C LEU A 165 -2.07 -16.20 -4.96
N ALA A 166 -2.81 -15.95 -6.03
CA ALA A 166 -4.27 -15.92 -5.98
C ALA A 166 -4.86 -17.28 -5.54
N ALA A 167 -4.31 -18.40 -6.01
CA ALA A 167 -4.73 -19.73 -5.57
C ALA A 167 -4.53 -19.92 -4.06
N ARG A 168 -3.40 -19.46 -3.50
CA ARG A 168 -3.14 -19.49 -2.06
C ARG A 168 -4.11 -18.64 -1.25
N LEU A 169 -4.54 -17.51 -1.79
CA LEU A 169 -5.46 -16.58 -1.13
C LEU A 169 -6.91 -17.08 -1.12
N ARG A 170 -7.29 -17.97 -2.03
CA ARG A 170 -8.64 -18.59 -2.11
C ARG A 170 -8.87 -19.68 -1.04
N THR A 171 -7.81 -20.21 -0.44
CA THR A 171 -7.87 -21.25 0.61
C THR A 171 -7.98 -20.65 2.00
#